data_715e7f35f440c0c771d78c0a62e36300
#
_entry.id   715e7f35f440c0c771d78c0a62e36300
#
_cell.length_a   1.000
_cell.length_b   1.000
_cell.length_c   1.000
_cell.angle_alpha   90.00
_cell.angle_beta   90.00
_cell.angle_gamma   90.00
#
_symmetry.space_group_name_H-M   'P 1'
#
loop_
_entity.id
_entity.type
_entity.pdbx_description
1 polymer ?
#
loop_
_entity_poly.entity_id
_entity_poly.type
_entity_poly.pdbx_seq_one_letter_code
_entity_poly.pdbx_strand_id
1 'polypeptide(L)'
;MYNTCATSESNTMRAMLWFKQDLRLDDHPALQAGLKAECLLPVYVLDPQLLQLNDFGMRRMGVHRARFLLESLAALGGELRQRGSNLLVLMGAADEVIPKLVSQFNLDQVLTLEEMAPDERAELARVARRLGNIAVQQAPANNLLRREELPCTVEQMPHVFSRFRSLVEDRLNVFQPQSAPAKLPALPEGAHALIQPLPTLSQLGLGEPLSVAASAFPFSGGEPAALARLRDYLWQSQGVRHYKETRNGMIGSEYSSKLSPWLANGSLSARRVISELRRYEAQHARNDSTHWLWVEMLWRDFFRWTLMRHGSALFKAGGLKATENASNRLDRRFKDWTRGQTGMPLVDANMRELAATGFMSNRGRQVVASYLINDLQQDWRHGAAWFEEHLIDYDPASNWGNWAYLAGVGNDPRQNRVFNALRQARTYDPDAQYVTLWLPELRDVPQALRHTPFLLAGGHLRTLGYPQLTRIPESWKPYLHQVA
;
A
#
# COMPACT_ATOMS: atom_id res chain seq x y z
N MET A 1 52.84 41.21 -16.81
CA MET A 1 51.79 40.73 -15.89
C MET A 1 50.76 39.97 -16.73
N TYR A 2 50.88 38.68 -16.80
CA TYR A 2 49.91 37.83 -17.50
C TYR A 2 48.88 37.36 -16.47
N ASN A 3 47.65 37.86 -16.60
CA ASN A 3 46.49 37.35 -15.89
C ASN A 3 46.06 36.05 -16.57
N THR A 4 46.40 34.93 -15.96
CA THR A 4 45.80 33.64 -16.29
C THR A 4 44.39 33.61 -15.69
N CYS A 5 43.40 33.72 -16.56
CA CYS A 5 42.01 33.43 -16.23
C CYS A 5 41.92 31.94 -15.95
N ALA A 6 41.71 31.58 -14.69
CA ALA A 6 41.39 30.20 -14.33
C ALA A 6 39.98 29.89 -14.89
N THR A 7 39.92 29.09 -15.93
CA THR A 7 38.69 28.46 -16.39
C THR A 7 38.20 27.55 -15.26
N SER A 8 37.16 27.96 -14.54
CA SER A 8 36.41 27.06 -13.70
C SER A 8 35.81 26.02 -14.62
N GLU A 9 36.40 24.83 -14.67
CA GLU A 9 35.67 23.62 -15.15
C GLU A 9 34.41 23.52 -14.31
N SER A 10 33.29 23.89 -14.90
CA SER A 10 31.98 23.58 -14.32
C SER A 10 31.88 22.07 -14.34
N ASN A 11 32.13 21.46 -13.17
CA ASN A 11 31.95 20.02 -12.98
C ASN A 11 30.46 19.75 -13.11
N THR A 12 30.03 19.49 -14.35
CA THR A 12 28.63 19.30 -14.71
C THR A 12 28.26 17.87 -14.29
N MET A 13 27.53 17.75 -13.18
CA MET A 13 27.14 16.50 -12.56
C MET A 13 26.19 15.69 -13.46
N ARG A 14 26.46 14.40 -13.65
CA ARG A 14 25.65 13.43 -14.38
C ARG A 14 24.97 12.51 -13.38
N ALA A 15 23.65 12.43 -13.36
CA ALA A 15 22.91 11.72 -12.30
C ALA A 15 21.97 10.64 -12.83
N MET A 16 21.78 9.61 -12.02
CA MET A 16 20.66 8.67 -12.13
C MET A 16 19.58 9.07 -11.13
N LEU A 17 18.32 9.00 -11.55
CA LEU A 17 17.16 8.99 -10.65
C LEU A 17 16.58 7.58 -10.61
N TRP A 18 16.85 6.87 -9.52
CA TRP A 18 16.37 5.50 -9.31
C TRP A 18 15.03 5.53 -8.59
N PHE A 19 13.95 5.38 -9.38
CA PHE A 19 12.58 5.26 -8.88
C PHE A 19 12.34 3.91 -8.23
N LYS A 20 11.60 3.93 -7.13
CA LYS A 20 11.16 2.73 -6.39
C LYS A 20 9.66 2.86 -6.05
N GLN A 21 9.32 3.22 -4.81
CA GLN A 21 7.94 3.51 -4.37
C GLN A 21 7.67 5.01 -4.36
N ASP A 22 7.95 5.67 -5.48
CA ASP A 22 7.89 7.12 -5.65
C ASP A 22 7.52 7.52 -7.10
N LEU A 23 6.61 6.76 -7.73
CA LEU A 23 6.30 6.81 -9.16
C LEU A 23 5.51 8.06 -9.56
N ARG A 24 6.10 9.25 -9.31
CA ARG A 24 5.52 10.56 -9.57
C ARG A 24 6.59 11.61 -9.91
N LEU A 25 6.14 12.76 -10.40
CA LEU A 25 6.98 13.95 -10.61
C LEU A 25 6.62 15.09 -9.65
N ASP A 26 5.37 15.14 -9.20
CA ASP A 26 4.89 16.12 -8.23
C ASP A 26 5.42 15.81 -6.83
N ASP A 27 5.91 16.85 -6.14
CA ASP A 27 6.45 16.73 -4.77
C ASP A 27 7.49 15.61 -4.62
N HIS A 28 8.45 15.54 -5.54
CA HIS A 28 9.47 14.50 -5.59
C HIS A 28 10.86 15.05 -5.25
N PRO A 29 11.32 14.95 -4.00
CA PRO A 29 12.55 15.63 -3.56
C PRO A 29 13.82 15.10 -4.23
N ALA A 30 13.92 13.81 -4.57
CA ALA A 30 15.08 13.29 -5.31
C ALA A 30 15.11 13.80 -6.75
N LEU A 31 13.95 13.95 -7.41
CA LEU A 31 13.86 14.58 -8.73
C LEU A 31 14.30 16.05 -8.67
N GLN A 32 13.86 16.79 -7.65
CA GLN A 32 14.27 18.20 -7.50
C GLN A 32 15.80 18.35 -7.34
N ALA A 33 16.45 17.42 -6.64
CA ALA A 33 17.91 17.37 -6.59
C ALA A 33 18.52 17.11 -7.97
N GLY A 34 17.92 16.22 -8.75
CA GLY A 34 18.37 15.84 -10.10
C GLY A 34 18.19 16.92 -11.17
N LEU A 35 17.36 17.96 -10.94
CA LEU A 35 17.19 19.05 -11.89
C LEU A 35 18.46 19.89 -12.11
N LYS A 36 19.43 19.79 -11.22
CA LYS A 36 20.72 20.48 -11.31
C LYS A 36 21.75 19.72 -12.15
N ALA A 37 21.43 18.51 -12.56
CA ALA A 37 22.33 17.67 -13.34
C ALA A 37 22.39 18.15 -14.81
N GLU A 38 23.55 17.96 -15.45
CA GLU A 38 23.72 18.13 -16.89
C GLU A 38 22.83 17.16 -17.66
N CYS A 39 22.85 15.90 -17.23
CA CYS A 39 21.95 14.88 -17.73
C CYS A 39 21.39 14.04 -16.58
N LEU A 40 20.17 13.55 -16.75
CA LEU A 40 19.45 12.74 -15.75
C LEU A 40 18.94 11.47 -16.40
N LEU A 41 19.28 10.32 -15.82
CA LEU A 41 18.79 9.01 -16.26
C LEU A 41 17.72 8.50 -15.29
N PRO A 42 16.41 8.64 -15.59
CA PRO A 42 15.33 8.05 -14.81
C PRO A 42 15.28 6.53 -15.05
N VAL A 43 15.38 5.75 -13.95
CA VAL A 43 15.46 4.28 -13.99
C VAL A 43 14.46 3.68 -13.01
N TYR A 44 13.79 2.61 -13.43
CA TYR A 44 13.07 1.69 -12.56
C TYR A 44 13.63 0.28 -12.76
N VAL A 45 13.95 -0.41 -11.67
CA VAL A 45 14.41 -1.81 -11.72
C VAL A 45 13.31 -2.71 -11.19
N LEU A 46 12.80 -3.60 -12.03
CA LEU A 46 11.82 -4.61 -11.68
C LEU A 46 12.56 -5.89 -11.27
N ASP A 47 12.61 -6.13 -9.95
CA ASP A 47 13.28 -7.30 -9.41
C ASP A 47 12.41 -8.57 -9.62
N PRO A 48 12.92 -9.59 -10.34
CA PRO A 48 12.22 -10.87 -10.53
C PRO A 48 11.90 -11.61 -9.22
N GLN A 49 12.60 -11.33 -8.12
CA GLN A 49 12.32 -11.93 -6.82
C GLN A 49 10.91 -11.58 -6.31
N LEU A 50 10.35 -10.45 -6.71
CA LEU A 50 8.96 -10.08 -6.38
C LEU A 50 7.93 -11.07 -6.92
N LEU A 51 8.27 -11.82 -7.96
CA LEU A 51 7.41 -12.78 -8.63
C LEU A 51 7.62 -14.22 -8.15
N GLN A 52 8.65 -14.46 -7.34
CA GLN A 52 8.96 -15.77 -6.78
C GLN A 52 8.16 -16.04 -5.50
N LEU A 53 8.01 -17.32 -5.15
CA LEU A 53 7.38 -17.73 -3.91
C LEU A 53 8.33 -17.44 -2.73
N ASN A 54 7.79 -16.83 -1.69
CA ASN A 54 8.46 -16.60 -0.43
C ASN A 54 8.32 -17.82 0.52
N ASP A 55 8.88 -17.73 1.72
CA ASP A 55 8.84 -18.78 2.75
C ASP A 55 7.41 -19.16 3.20
N PHE A 56 6.42 -18.32 2.90
CA PHE A 56 5.01 -18.59 3.16
C PHE A 56 4.30 -19.27 1.98
N GLY A 57 5.01 -19.56 0.89
CA GLY A 57 4.45 -20.17 -0.33
C GLY A 57 3.61 -19.20 -1.18
N MET A 58 3.81 -17.89 -1.04
CA MET A 58 3.12 -16.81 -1.74
C MET A 58 4.11 -15.94 -2.49
N ARG A 59 3.67 -15.34 -3.60
CA ARG A 59 4.47 -14.33 -4.29
C ARG A 59 4.45 -13.02 -3.53
N ARG A 60 5.52 -12.24 -3.63
CA ARG A 60 5.54 -10.91 -3.05
C ARG A 60 4.72 -9.90 -3.87
N MET A 61 4.43 -10.22 -5.13
CA MET A 61 3.59 -9.40 -6.01
C MET A 61 2.72 -10.30 -6.90
N GLY A 62 1.40 -10.22 -6.72
CA GLY A 62 0.41 -10.89 -7.55
C GLY A 62 -0.05 -10.04 -8.73
N VAL A 63 -0.98 -10.58 -9.52
CA VAL A 63 -1.41 -10.03 -10.80
C VAL A 63 -2.01 -8.62 -10.72
N HIS A 64 -2.84 -8.34 -9.72
CA HIS A 64 -3.49 -7.04 -9.56
C HIS A 64 -2.49 -5.93 -9.27
N ARG A 65 -1.53 -6.19 -8.35
CA ARG A 65 -0.48 -5.23 -8.02
C ARG A 65 0.51 -5.03 -9.17
N ALA A 66 0.86 -6.12 -9.89
CA ALA A 66 1.72 -6.03 -11.07
C ALA A 66 1.06 -5.18 -12.17
N ARG A 67 -0.23 -5.38 -12.46
CA ARG A 67 -0.98 -4.54 -13.42
C ARG A 67 -0.95 -3.07 -13.00
N PHE A 68 -1.30 -2.77 -11.76
CA PHE A 68 -1.31 -1.41 -11.24
C PHE A 68 0.08 -0.73 -11.27
N LEU A 69 1.14 -1.51 -11.03
CA LEU A 69 2.53 -1.06 -11.18
C LEU A 69 2.84 -0.72 -12.64
N LEU A 70 2.52 -1.61 -13.58
CA LEU A 70 2.78 -1.38 -15.00
C LEU A 70 2.01 -0.16 -15.54
N GLU A 71 0.76 0.02 -15.14
CA GLU A 71 -0.02 1.22 -15.44
C GLU A 71 0.67 2.48 -14.90
N SER A 72 1.20 2.42 -13.69
CA SER A 72 1.90 3.54 -13.04
C SER A 72 3.23 3.86 -13.73
N LEU A 73 3.98 2.85 -14.15
CA LEU A 73 5.22 3.03 -14.92
C LEU A 73 4.95 3.59 -16.32
N ALA A 74 3.87 3.15 -16.97
CA ALA A 74 3.45 3.70 -18.27
C ALA A 74 3.08 5.18 -18.16
N ALA A 75 2.32 5.55 -17.13
CA ALA A 75 1.96 6.93 -16.84
C ALA A 75 3.20 7.78 -16.55
N LEU A 76 4.10 7.33 -15.66
CA LEU A 76 5.36 8.03 -15.35
C LEU A 76 6.22 8.22 -16.59
N GLY A 77 6.39 7.18 -17.41
CA GLY A 77 7.12 7.27 -18.68
C GLY A 77 6.48 8.30 -19.64
N GLY A 78 5.16 8.38 -19.68
CA GLY A 78 4.41 9.39 -20.44
C GLY A 78 4.71 10.82 -19.97
N GLU A 79 4.64 11.07 -18.67
CA GLU A 79 4.92 12.35 -18.04
C GLU A 79 6.39 12.80 -18.24
N LEU A 80 7.34 11.85 -18.16
CA LEU A 80 8.76 12.13 -18.43
C LEU A 80 8.98 12.51 -19.90
N ARG A 81 8.35 11.80 -20.86
CA ARG A 81 8.46 12.12 -22.30
C ARG A 81 7.94 13.51 -22.63
N GLN A 82 6.81 13.92 -22.05
CA GLN A 82 6.28 15.28 -22.25
C GLN A 82 7.24 16.38 -21.80
N ARG A 83 8.20 16.04 -20.91
CA ARG A 83 9.19 16.97 -20.33
C ARG A 83 10.59 16.83 -20.95
N GLY A 84 10.70 16.09 -22.05
CA GLY A 84 11.97 15.92 -22.78
C GLY A 84 12.91 14.85 -22.24
N SER A 85 12.40 13.92 -21.42
CA SER A 85 13.15 12.78 -20.86
C SER A 85 12.46 11.46 -21.18
N ASN A 86 12.80 10.36 -20.52
CA ASN A 86 12.08 9.07 -20.59
C ASN A 86 12.40 8.19 -19.39
N LEU A 87 11.63 7.11 -19.19
CA LEU A 87 11.88 6.12 -18.15
C LEU A 87 12.55 4.88 -18.75
N LEU A 88 13.68 4.48 -18.18
CA LEU A 88 14.32 3.22 -18.46
C LEU A 88 13.82 2.18 -17.44
N VAL A 89 13.11 1.16 -17.90
CA VAL A 89 12.63 0.04 -17.06
C VAL A 89 13.41 -1.21 -17.41
N LEU A 90 14.11 -1.77 -16.43
CA LEU A 90 14.93 -2.96 -16.60
C LEU A 90 14.53 -4.05 -15.61
N MET A 91 14.61 -5.30 -16.05
CA MET A 91 14.43 -6.46 -15.16
C MET A 91 15.79 -6.94 -14.64
N GLY A 92 15.87 -7.24 -13.35
CA GLY A 92 17.07 -7.77 -12.72
C GLY A 92 17.22 -7.37 -11.26
N ALA A 93 18.28 -7.83 -10.60
CA ALA A 93 18.65 -7.36 -9.27
C ALA A 93 19.23 -5.94 -9.33
N ALA A 94 18.75 -5.03 -8.48
CA ALA A 94 19.17 -3.63 -8.53
C ALA A 94 20.67 -3.45 -8.33
N ASP A 95 21.29 -4.27 -7.47
CA ASP A 95 22.73 -4.24 -7.21
C ASP A 95 23.58 -4.80 -8.37
N GLU A 96 22.96 -5.34 -9.42
CA GLU A 96 23.63 -5.69 -10.69
C GLU A 96 23.35 -4.66 -11.78
N VAL A 97 22.11 -4.21 -11.88
CA VAL A 97 21.63 -3.31 -12.95
C VAL A 97 22.17 -1.90 -12.76
N ILE A 98 22.04 -1.34 -11.55
CA ILE A 98 22.41 0.05 -11.26
C ILE A 98 23.90 0.32 -11.49
N PRO A 99 24.85 -0.49 -10.95
CA PRO A 99 26.28 -0.26 -11.19
C PRO A 99 26.69 -0.36 -12.68
N LYS A 100 26.05 -1.28 -13.45
CA LYS A 100 26.30 -1.39 -14.90
C LYS A 100 25.91 -0.10 -15.63
N LEU A 101 24.72 0.47 -15.32
CA LEU A 101 24.27 1.73 -15.92
C LEU A 101 25.15 2.90 -15.51
N VAL A 102 25.54 2.98 -14.23
CA VAL A 102 26.43 4.04 -13.73
C VAL A 102 27.76 4.02 -14.48
N SER A 103 28.36 2.85 -14.66
CA SER A 103 29.61 2.70 -15.44
C SER A 103 29.41 3.02 -16.92
N GLN A 104 28.32 2.50 -17.54
CA GLN A 104 28.03 2.67 -18.96
C GLN A 104 27.86 4.13 -19.37
N PHE A 105 27.21 4.92 -18.52
CA PHE A 105 26.90 6.33 -18.81
C PHE A 105 27.77 7.30 -18.05
N ASN A 106 28.83 6.85 -17.36
CA ASN A 106 29.73 7.68 -16.56
C ASN A 106 28.97 8.63 -15.63
N LEU A 107 28.07 8.05 -14.80
CA LEU A 107 27.26 8.83 -13.87
C LEU A 107 28.02 9.05 -12.55
N ASP A 108 27.89 10.28 -12.00
CA ASP A 108 28.62 10.71 -10.81
C ASP A 108 27.86 10.37 -9.52
N GLN A 109 26.54 10.19 -9.61
CA GLN A 109 25.70 9.89 -8.45
C GLN A 109 24.39 9.19 -8.80
N VAL A 110 23.83 8.53 -7.79
CA VAL A 110 22.48 7.94 -7.81
C VAL A 110 21.61 8.68 -6.80
N LEU A 111 20.46 9.18 -7.27
CA LEU A 111 19.44 9.85 -6.46
C LEU A 111 18.28 8.89 -6.25
N THR A 112 17.80 8.74 -5.02
CA THR A 112 16.65 7.88 -4.68
C THR A 112 15.97 8.40 -3.42
N LEU A 113 14.85 7.79 -2.99
CA LEU A 113 14.24 8.09 -1.70
C LEU A 113 14.79 7.19 -0.58
N GLU A 114 14.72 7.70 0.66
CA GLU A 114 14.97 6.93 1.87
C GLU A 114 13.98 5.77 1.99
N GLU A 115 14.49 4.57 2.32
CA GLU A 115 13.67 3.38 2.49
C GLU A 115 13.39 3.08 3.97
N MET A 116 12.14 2.67 4.24
CA MET A 116 11.67 2.38 5.58
C MET A 116 11.78 0.91 5.96
N ALA A 117 11.53 0.02 5.00
CA ALA A 117 11.47 -1.41 5.24
C ALA A 117 12.87 -2.06 5.15
N PRO A 118 13.11 -3.15 5.92
CA PRO A 118 14.44 -3.74 6.03
C PRO A 118 14.96 -4.34 4.72
N ASP A 119 14.12 -4.95 3.90
CA ASP A 119 14.52 -5.57 2.64
C ASP A 119 14.98 -4.53 1.62
N GLU A 120 14.20 -3.45 1.48
CA GLU A 120 14.50 -2.32 0.60
C GLU A 120 15.75 -1.56 1.06
N ARG A 121 15.94 -1.43 2.38
CA ARG A 121 17.18 -0.87 2.95
C ARG A 121 18.39 -1.77 2.70
N ALA A 122 18.21 -3.07 2.80
CA ALA A 122 19.27 -4.04 2.50
C ALA A 122 19.64 -4.03 1.01
N GLU A 123 18.66 -3.91 0.11
CA GLU A 123 18.89 -3.74 -1.33
C GLU A 123 19.71 -2.47 -1.60
N LEU A 124 19.27 -1.34 -1.06
CA LEU A 124 19.98 -0.07 -1.20
C LEU A 124 21.43 -0.15 -0.70
N ALA A 125 21.65 -0.82 0.44
CA ALA A 125 23.00 -1.04 0.99
C ALA A 125 23.86 -1.96 0.07
N ARG A 126 23.27 -2.95 -0.60
CA ARG A 126 24.00 -3.78 -1.60
C ARG A 126 24.41 -2.94 -2.81
N VAL A 127 23.48 -2.12 -3.33
CA VAL A 127 23.74 -1.20 -4.45
C VAL A 127 24.89 -0.23 -4.08
N ALA A 128 24.78 0.46 -2.94
CA ALA A 128 25.78 1.41 -2.48
C ALA A 128 27.17 0.76 -2.34
N ARG A 129 27.25 -0.46 -1.83
CA ARG A 129 28.51 -1.21 -1.70
C ARG A 129 29.14 -1.51 -3.06
N ARG A 130 28.34 -1.88 -4.07
CA ARG A 130 28.85 -2.17 -5.42
C ARG A 130 29.24 -0.90 -6.21
N LEU A 131 28.64 0.23 -5.88
CA LEU A 131 28.98 1.52 -6.48
C LEU A 131 30.29 2.12 -5.94
N GLY A 132 30.77 1.65 -4.78
CA GLY A 132 32.04 2.11 -4.21
C GLY A 132 32.05 3.59 -3.89
N ASN A 133 32.80 4.39 -4.65
CA ASN A 133 32.94 5.83 -4.42
C ASN A 133 31.81 6.68 -5.04
N ILE A 134 30.92 6.09 -5.83
CA ILE A 134 29.78 6.82 -6.40
C ILE A 134 28.74 7.08 -5.31
N ALA A 135 28.39 8.35 -5.15
CA ALA A 135 27.45 8.76 -4.09
C ALA A 135 26.03 8.25 -4.36
N VAL A 136 25.40 7.65 -3.35
CA VAL A 136 23.97 7.34 -3.33
C VAL A 136 23.29 8.36 -2.40
N GLN A 137 22.70 9.39 -2.99
CA GLN A 137 22.00 10.42 -2.24
C GLN A 137 20.55 10.01 -2.01
N GLN A 138 20.18 9.90 -0.75
CA GLN A 138 18.81 9.60 -0.34
C GLN A 138 18.06 10.90 0.01
N ALA A 139 16.97 11.14 -0.68
CA ALA A 139 16.02 12.20 -0.33
C ALA A 139 14.96 11.67 0.64
N PRO A 140 14.24 12.56 1.38
CA PRO A 140 13.23 12.12 2.34
C PRO A 140 12.16 11.22 1.72
N ALA A 141 11.77 10.17 2.44
CA ALA A 141 10.73 9.23 2.03
C ALA A 141 9.35 9.90 1.84
N ASN A 142 8.41 9.18 1.20
CA ASN A 142 7.03 9.64 1.00
C ASN A 142 6.19 9.59 2.31
N ASN A 143 6.66 10.30 3.34
CA ASN A 143 5.99 10.47 4.62
C ASN A 143 5.40 11.89 4.75
N LEU A 144 4.48 12.08 5.68
CA LEU A 144 4.04 13.43 6.10
C LEU A 144 5.16 14.15 6.82
N LEU A 145 5.74 13.50 7.82
CA LEU A 145 6.87 13.99 8.58
C LEU A 145 8.17 13.45 7.99
N ARG A 146 9.10 14.33 7.69
CA ARG A 146 10.48 13.95 7.43
C ARG A 146 11.17 13.58 8.73
N ARG A 147 12.32 12.92 8.65
CA ARG A 147 13.08 12.50 9.83
C ARG A 147 13.46 13.68 10.73
N GLU A 148 13.89 14.78 10.14
CA GLU A 148 14.26 16.03 10.83
C GLU A 148 13.07 16.80 11.42
N GLU A 149 11.86 16.51 10.96
CA GLU A 149 10.61 17.10 11.46
C GLU A 149 9.99 16.31 12.61
N LEU A 150 10.53 15.11 12.91
CA LEU A 150 10.06 14.32 14.03
C LEU A 150 10.36 15.04 15.38
N PRO A 151 9.43 14.98 16.34
CA PRO A 151 9.64 15.60 17.67
C PRO A 151 10.63 14.84 18.56
N CYS A 152 11.09 13.68 18.13
CA CYS A 152 12.01 12.79 18.83
C CYS A 152 12.79 11.95 17.82
N THR A 153 13.85 11.26 18.25
CA THR A 153 14.53 10.32 17.37
C THR A 153 13.65 9.11 17.04
N VAL A 154 13.96 8.39 15.98
CA VAL A 154 13.20 7.19 15.57
C VAL A 154 13.18 6.14 16.70
N GLU A 155 14.28 5.99 17.44
CA GLU A 155 14.42 5.07 18.57
C GLU A 155 13.53 5.47 19.75
N GLN A 156 13.24 6.76 19.92
CA GLN A 156 12.40 7.32 20.98
C GLN A 156 10.92 7.44 20.59
N MET A 157 10.57 7.07 19.37
CA MET A 157 9.17 7.12 18.90
C MET A 157 8.22 6.41 19.88
N PRO A 158 7.06 7.01 20.20
CA PRO A 158 6.07 6.36 21.05
C PRO A 158 5.61 5.03 20.49
N HIS A 159 5.46 4.04 21.37
CA HIS A 159 4.94 2.72 20.98
C HIS A 159 3.44 2.74 20.66
N VAL A 160 2.69 3.72 21.18
CA VAL A 160 1.23 3.84 21.02
C VAL A 160 0.88 5.03 20.15
N PHE A 161 0.01 4.82 19.16
CA PHE A 161 -0.40 5.84 18.20
C PHE A 161 -0.96 7.12 18.85
N SER A 162 -1.80 7.01 19.86
CA SER A 162 -2.36 8.20 20.51
C SER A 162 -1.30 9.13 21.11
N ARG A 163 -0.23 8.57 21.67
CA ARG A 163 0.92 9.35 22.14
C ARG A 163 1.71 9.98 20.98
N PHE A 164 1.94 9.21 19.90
CA PHE A 164 2.57 9.76 18.70
C PHE A 164 1.75 10.92 18.15
N ARG A 165 0.44 10.73 17.98
CA ARG A 165 -0.46 11.75 17.49
C ARG A 165 -0.38 13.03 18.35
N SER A 166 -0.47 12.92 19.67
CA SER A 166 -0.40 14.08 20.57
C SER A 166 0.94 14.86 20.46
N LEU A 167 2.04 14.18 20.14
CA LEU A 167 3.34 14.83 19.97
C LEU A 167 3.47 15.61 18.66
N VAL A 168 2.75 15.20 17.62
CA VAL A 168 2.91 15.73 16.25
C VAL A 168 1.75 16.61 15.81
N GLU A 169 0.57 16.47 16.41
CA GLU A 169 -0.67 17.14 15.97
C GLU A 169 -0.53 18.66 15.89
N ASP A 170 0.08 19.27 16.88
CA ASP A 170 0.26 20.72 16.96
C ASP A 170 1.49 21.24 16.18
N ARG A 171 2.34 20.33 15.71
CA ARG A 171 3.61 20.65 15.03
C ARG A 171 3.53 20.48 13.51
N LEU A 172 2.48 19.86 13.00
CA LEU A 172 2.28 19.65 11.57
C LEU A 172 1.89 20.98 10.90
N ASN A 173 2.90 21.70 10.46
CA ASN A 173 2.77 22.94 9.70
C ASN A 173 2.15 22.66 8.31
N VAL A 174 1.73 23.72 7.65
CA VAL A 174 1.27 23.67 6.27
C VAL A 174 2.40 23.18 5.37
N PHE A 175 2.21 22.02 4.76
CA PHE A 175 3.13 21.52 3.75
C PHE A 175 3.00 22.33 2.46
N GLN A 176 4.13 22.62 1.84
CA GLN A 176 4.20 23.23 0.51
C GLN A 176 4.82 22.20 -0.46
N PRO A 177 4.01 21.31 -1.05
CA PRO A 177 4.50 20.36 -2.03
C PRO A 177 5.05 21.09 -3.26
N GLN A 178 6.18 20.61 -3.76
CA GLN A 178 6.80 21.17 -4.95
C GLN A 178 6.07 20.66 -6.19
N SER A 179 5.72 21.56 -7.11
CA SER A 179 5.10 21.15 -8.37
C SER A 179 6.07 20.39 -9.25
N ALA A 180 5.54 19.51 -10.10
CA ALA A 180 6.30 18.83 -11.13
C ALA A 180 7.02 19.84 -12.02
N PRO A 181 8.30 19.62 -12.38
CA PRO A 181 9.06 20.53 -13.24
C PRO A 181 8.48 20.56 -14.65
N ALA A 182 8.51 21.71 -15.30
CA ALA A 182 8.04 21.86 -16.68
C ALA A 182 8.97 21.18 -17.71
N LYS A 183 10.27 21.11 -17.41
CA LYS A 183 11.31 20.50 -18.26
C LYS A 183 12.30 19.74 -17.40
N LEU A 184 12.84 18.66 -17.93
CA LEU A 184 13.84 17.82 -17.28
C LEU A 184 15.19 17.91 -17.99
N PRO A 185 16.31 17.61 -17.30
CA PRO A 185 17.60 17.43 -17.94
C PRO A 185 17.50 16.33 -19.01
N ALA A 186 18.32 16.45 -20.06
CA ALA A 186 18.38 15.46 -21.12
C ALA A 186 18.84 14.10 -20.60
N LEU A 187 18.48 13.03 -21.29
CA LEU A 187 19.05 11.71 -21.06
C LEU A 187 20.54 11.71 -21.43
N PRO A 188 21.37 10.86 -20.79
CA PRO A 188 22.72 10.58 -21.27
C PRO A 188 22.70 10.10 -22.73
N GLU A 189 23.73 10.44 -23.48
CA GLU A 189 23.89 9.99 -24.88
C GLU A 189 23.85 8.46 -24.96
N GLY A 190 23.12 7.94 -25.94
CA GLY A 190 22.93 6.50 -26.11
C GLY A 190 21.87 5.85 -25.20
N ALA A 191 21.37 6.52 -24.18
CA ALA A 191 20.39 5.93 -23.24
C ALA A 191 19.04 5.59 -23.92
N HIS A 192 18.66 6.33 -24.96
CA HIS A 192 17.45 6.02 -25.74
C HIS A 192 17.42 4.62 -26.35
N ALA A 193 18.58 4.08 -26.70
CA ALA A 193 18.69 2.73 -27.29
C ALA A 193 18.33 1.60 -26.30
N LEU A 194 18.36 1.87 -25.01
CA LEU A 194 18.02 0.89 -23.96
C LEU A 194 16.54 0.94 -23.56
N ILE A 195 15.78 1.90 -24.08
CA ILE A 195 14.35 2.03 -23.74
C ILE A 195 13.59 0.94 -24.48
N GLN A 196 12.98 0.05 -23.71
CA GLN A 196 12.15 -1.04 -24.22
C GLN A 196 10.68 -0.84 -23.81
N PRO A 197 9.72 -1.45 -24.51
CA PRO A 197 8.35 -1.55 -24.05
C PRO A 197 8.30 -2.19 -22.66
N LEU A 198 7.31 -1.79 -21.84
CA LEU A 198 7.07 -2.44 -20.55
C LEU A 198 6.71 -3.91 -20.76
N PRO A 199 7.13 -4.81 -19.85
CA PRO A 199 6.75 -6.21 -19.94
C PRO A 199 5.23 -6.36 -19.76
N THR A 200 4.65 -7.34 -20.44
CA THR A 200 3.26 -7.74 -20.22
C THR A 200 3.14 -8.62 -18.98
N LEU A 201 1.93 -8.75 -18.41
CA LEU A 201 1.68 -9.67 -17.30
C LEU A 201 2.09 -11.10 -17.63
N SER A 202 1.83 -11.55 -18.87
CA SER A 202 2.24 -12.87 -19.34
C SER A 202 3.76 -13.05 -19.35
N GLN A 203 4.53 -12.05 -19.78
CA GLN A 203 6.00 -12.08 -19.73
C GLN A 203 6.54 -12.10 -18.27
N LEU A 204 5.76 -11.60 -17.31
CA LEU A 204 6.04 -11.71 -15.88
C LEU A 204 5.59 -13.05 -15.27
N GLY A 205 5.06 -13.99 -16.06
CA GLY A 205 4.54 -15.27 -15.58
C GLY A 205 3.25 -15.14 -14.77
N LEU A 206 2.48 -14.07 -15.01
CA LEU A 206 1.20 -13.79 -14.36
C LEU A 206 0.07 -13.93 -15.38
N GLY A 207 -1.11 -14.40 -14.92
CA GLY A 207 -2.32 -14.40 -15.74
C GLY A 207 -2.93 -12.99 -15.88
N GLU A 208 -3.93 -12.87 -16.75
CA GLU A 208 -4.70 -11.62 -16.85
C GLU A 208 -5.77 -11.58 -15.74
N PRO A 209 -5.91 -10.47 -15.01
CA PRO A 209 -6.97 -10.32 -14.02
C PRO A 209 -8.32 -10.16 -14.72
N LEU A 210 -9.35 -10.81 -14.18
CA LEU A 210 -10.70 -10.61 -14.67
C LEU A 210 -11.14 -9.16 -14.46
N SER A 211 -11.86 -8.62 -15.43
CA SER A 211 -12.55 -7.33 -15.25
C SER A 211 -13.81 -7.56 -14.42
N VAL A 212 -13.93 -6.87 -13.29
CA VAL A 212 -15.05 -7.01 -12.36
C VAL A 212 -15.75 -5.67 -12.17
N ALA A 213 -16.95 -5.56 -12.73
CA ALA A 213 -17.77 -4.34 -12.65
C ALA A 213 -18.11 -3.95 -11.19
N ALA A 214 -18.14 -4.92 -10.27
CA ALA A 214 -18.43 -4.71 -8.85
C ALA A 214 -17.22 -4.19 -8.03
N SER A 215 -16.05 -3.95 -8.68
CA SER A 215 -14.86 -3.49 -7.96
C SER A 215 -15.12 -2.17 -7.23
N ALA A 216 -14.75 -2.11 -5.96
CA ALA A 216 -14.76 -0.88 -5.19
C ALA A 216 -13.55 0.03 -5.50
N PHE A 217 -12.65 -0.40 -6.40
CA PHE A 217 -11.53 0.38 -6.89
C PHE A 217 -11.45 0.33 -8.44
N PRO A 218 -12.29 1.11 -9.14
CA PRO A 218 -12.35 1.11 -10.61
C PRO A 218 -11.33 2.08 -11.24
N PHE A 219 -10.20 2.33 -10.62
CA PHE A 219 -9.22 3.33 -11.05
C PHE A 219 -7.94 2.67 -11.57
N SER A 220 -7.25 3.37 -12.48
CA SER A 220 -5.94 2.95 -13.01
C SER A 220 -4.77 3.45 -12.16
N GLY A 221 -3.59 2.88 -12.38
CA GLY A 221 -2.34 3.33 -11.79
C GLY A 221 -1.84 4.67 -12.34
N GLY A 222 -0.87 5.28 -11.64
CA GLY A 222 -0.14 6.47 -12.06
C GLY A 222 -0.60 7.78 -11.45
N GLU A 223 0.31 8.76 -11.47
CA GLU A 223 0.13 10.08 -10.86
C GLU A 223 -1.08 10.86 -11.42
N PRO A 224 -1.33 10.90 -12.75
CA PRO A 224 -2.51 11.62 -13.28
C PRO A 224 -3.83 11.09 -12.71
N ALA A 225 -3.98 9.77 -12.61
CA ALA A 225 -5.18 9.15 -12.04
C ALA A 225 -5.30 9.44 -10.53
N ALA A 226 -4.18 9.42 -9.79
CA ALA A 226 -4.12 9.76 -8.38
C ALA A 226 -4.57 11.20 -8.10
N LEU A 227 -4.05 12.17 -8.87
CA LEU A 227 -4.40 13.59 -8.74
C LEU A 227 -5.85 13.86 -9.17
N ALA A 228 -6.32 13.16 -10.20
CA ALA A 228 -7.73 13.23 -10.62
C ALA A 228 -8.66 12.74 -9.50
N ARG A 229 -8.37 11.57 -8.87
CA ARG A 229 -9.15 11.06 -7.75
C ARG A 229 -9.07 11.96 -6.53
N LEU A 230 -7.90 12.49 -6.18
CA LEU A 230 -7.76 13.44 -5.07
C LEU A 230 -8.62 14.69 -5.30
N ARG A 231 -8.60 15.23 -6.52
CA ARG A 231 -9.43 16.38 -6.89
C ARG A 231 -10.93 16.05 -6.83
N ASP A 232 -11.33 14.92 -7.39
CA ASP A 232 -12.73 14.47 -7.34
C ASP A 232 -13.21 14.34 -5.90
N TYR A 233 -12.50 13.59 -5.08
CA TYR A 233 -12.89 13.27 -3.70
C TYR A 233 -12.97 14.51 -2.79
N LEU A 234 -12.07 15.48 -2.97
CA LEU A 234 -12.06 16.69 -2.16
C LEU A 234 -12.99 17.78 -2.73
N TRP A 235 -12.94 18.01 -4.05
CA TRP A 235 -13.51 19.22 -4.63
C TRP A 235 -14.79 18.99 -5.45
N GLN A 236 -14.93 17.88 -6.17
CA GLN A 236 -16.07 17.61 -7.03
C GLN A 236 -17.19 16.91 -6.26
N SER A 237 -16.94 15.67 -5.81
CA SER A 237 -17.90 14.88 -5.02
C SER A 237 -18.00 15.35 -3.58
N GLN A 238 -16.99 16.05 -3.07
CA GLN A 238 -16.85 16.47 -1.67
C GLN A 238 -17.04 15.33 -0.66
N GLY A 239 -16.74 14.10 -1.06
CA GLY A 239 -16.87 12.90 -0.21
C GLY A 239 -16.11 13.00 1.12
N VAL A 240 -15.08 13.82 1.17
CA VAL A 240 -14.30 14.10 2.39
C VAL A 240 -15.15 14.65 3.54
N ARG A 241 -16.26 15.35 3.24
CA ARG A 241 -17.18 15.92 4.26
C ARG A 241 -17.86 14.87 5.13
N HIS A 242 -17.99 13.66 4.59
CA HIS A 242 -18.68 12.52 5.22
C HIS A 242 -17.78 11.32 5.45
N TYR A 243 -16.45 11.49 5.31
CA TYR A 243 -15.48 10.41 5.39
C TYR A 243 -15.58 9.58 6.68
N LYS A 244 -15.77 10.24 7.82
CA LYS A 244 -15.84 9.56 9.13
C LYS A 244 -17.01 8.58 9.19
N GLU A 245 -18.15 8.95 8.62
CA GLU A 245 -19.38 8.17 8.57
C GLU A 245 -19.29 7.05 7.53
N THR A 246 -18.77 7.36 6.34
CA THR A 246 -18.83 6.48 5.18
C THR A 246 -17.67 5.49 5.08
N ARG A 247 -16.51 5.78 5.68
CA ARG A 247 -15.25 5.03 5.51
C ARG A 247 -15.29 3.53 5.82
N ASN A 248 -16.31 3.07 6.53
CA ASN A 248 -16.54 1.65 6.83
C ASN A 248 -17.44 0.95 5.81
N GLY A 249 -17.88 1.64 4.77
CA GLY A 249 -18.62 1.05 3.66
C GLY A 249 -17.81 0.00 2.90
N MET A 250 -18.50 -0.82 2.12
CA MET A 250 -17.88 -1.91 1.35
C MET A 250 -18.30 -1.92 -0.13
N ILE A 251 -19.37 -1.24 -0.49
CA ILE A 251 -19.93 -1.22 -1.86
C ILE A 251 -19.62 0.10 -2.55
N GLY A 252 -19.15 0.03 -3.79
CA GLY A 252 -18.86 1.19 -4.63
C GLY A 252 -17.54 1.89 -4.29
N SER A 253 -17.24 2.95 -5.05
CA SER A 253 -15.97 3.69 -4.93
C SER A 253 -16.02 4.84 -3.91
N GLU A 254 -17.22 5.33 -3.55
CA GLU A 254 -17.39 6.64 -2.90
C GLU A 254 -17.37 6.62 -1.37
N TYR A 255 -17.41 5.46 -0.74
CA TYR A 255 -17.41 5.35 0.72
C TYR A 255 -16.09 5.79 1.39
N SER A 256 -15.00 5.91 0.63
CA SER A 256 -13.71 6.38 1.16
C SER A 256 -12.88 7.08 0.08
N SER A 257 -11.75 7.68 0.47
CA SER A 257 -10.88 8.40 -0.46
C SER A 257 -10.29 7.55 -1.57
N LYS A 258 -10.05 6.25 -1.33
CA LYS A 258 -9.38 5.30 -2.25
C LYS A 258 -7.94 5.67 -2.62
N LEU A 259 -7.27 6.50 -1.83
CA LEU A 259 -5.92 7.00 -2.16
C LEU A 259 -4.80 6.00 -1.85
N SER A 260 -5.09 4.91 -1.11
CA SER A 260 -4.07 3.99 -0.60
C SER A 260 -3.18 3.35 -1.68
N PRO A 261 -3.66 2.92 -2.88
CA PRO A 261 -2.79 2.31 -3.89
C PRO A 261 -1.72 3.26 -4.43
N TRP A 262 -2.08 4.50 -4.70
CA TRP A 262 -1.13 5.51 -5.18
C TRP A 262 -0.18 6.01 -4.09
N LEU A 263 -0.63 6.04 -2.83
CA LEU A 263 0.24 6.32 -1.69
C LEU A 263 1.24 5.19 -1.44
N ALA A 264 0.86 3.92 -1.71
CA ALA A 264 1.71 2.76 -1.53
C ALA A 264 2.83 2.69 -2.56
N ASN A 265 2.53 2.87 -3.86
CA ASN A 265 3.55 2.88 -4.91
C ASN A 265 4.18 4.27 -5.15
N GLY A 266 3.74 5.26 -4.38
CA GLY A 266 4.28 6.62 -4.42
C GLY A 266 3.88 7.45 -5.63
N SER A 267 2.88 7.05 -6.42
CA SER A 267 2.28 7.89 -7.47
C SER A 267 1.52 9.10 -6.89
N LEU A 268 1.34 9.15 -5.56
CA LEU A 268 0.75 10.27 -4.85
C LEU A 268 1.61 10.64 -3.64
N SER A 269 1.91 11.93 -3.48
CA SER A 269 2.59 12.44 -2.29
C SER A 269 1.63 12.53 -1.10
N ALA A 270 2.05 12.02 0.06
CA ALA A 270 1.31 12.18 1.31
C ALA A 270 1.15 13.66 1.69
N ARG A 271 2.20 14.46 1.45
CA ARG A 271 2.19 15.91 1.73
C ARG A 271 1.25 16.67 0.78
N ARG A 272 1.15 16.24 -0.49
CA ARG A 272 0.15 16.77 -1.45
C ARG A 272 -1.27 16.53 -0.97
N VAL A 273 -1.58 15.34 -0.47
CA VAL A 273 -2.93 15.02 0.06
C VAL A 273 -3.29 15.97 1.20
N ILE A 274 -2.38 16.19 2.15
CA ILE A 274 -2.65 17.06 3.30
C ILE A 274 -2.69 18.53 2.90
N SER A 275 -1.83 18.97 1.98
CA SER A 275 -1.87 20.34 1.45
C SER A 275 -3.22 20.63 0.78
N GLU A 276 -3.72 19.73 -0.07
CA GLU A 276 -5.04 19.87 -0.71
C GLU A 276 -6.18 19.81 0.31
N LEU A 277 -6.08 18.94 1.33
CA LEU A 277 -7.06 18.88 2.42
C LEU A 277 -7.11 20.21 3.20
N ARG A 278 -5.97 20.81 3.53
CA ARG A 278 -5.92 22.10 4.22
C ARG A 278 -6.46 23.24 3.36
N ARG A 279 -6.18 23.19 2.04
CA ARG A 279 -6.77 24.15 1.09
C ARG A 279 -8.30 24.02 1.03
N TYR A 280 -8.80 22.78 1.04
CA TYR A 280 -10.23 22.50 1.11
C TYR A 280 -10.85 23.04 2.40
N GLU A 281 -10.25 22.75 3.57
CA GLU A 281 -10.72 23.23 4.88
C GLU A 281 -10.76 24.76 4.97
N ALA A 282 -9.83 25.45 4.34
CA ALA A 282 -9.78 26.92 4.32
C ALA A 282 -10.97 27.51 3.52
N GLN A 283 -11.51 26.80 2.53
CA GLN A 283 -12.63 27.26 1.69
C GLN A 283 -14.01 26.76 2.17
N HIS A 284 -14.08 25.59 2.82
CA HIS A 284 -15.32 24.91 3.15
C HIS A 284 -15.52 24.62 4.64
N ALA A 285 -14.64 25.11 5.49
CA ALA A 285 -14.54 24.82 6.92
C ALA A 285 -14.11 23.38 7.26
N ARG A 286 -13.43 23.26 8.35
CA ARG A 286 -13.00 21.98 8.95
C ARG A 286 -14.17 21.30 9.64
N ASN A 287 -14.26 19.98 9.50
CA ASN A 287 -15.20 19.14 10.26
C ASN A 287 -14.52 17.86 10.77
N ASP A 288 -15.27 17.03 11.48
CA ASP A 288 -14.79 15.75 12.02
C ASP A 288 -14.28 14.81 10.93
N SER A 289 -14.90 14.79 9.75
CA SER A 289 -14.54 13.92 8.64
C SER A 289 -13.23 14.34 7.97
N THR A 290 -13.03 15.65 7.72
CA THR A 290 -11.76 16.16 7.20
C THR A 290 -10.62 15.91 8.17
N HIS A 291 -10.88 16.14 9.49
CA HIS A 291 -9.92 15.81 10.53
C HIS A 291 -9.60 14.30 10.57
N TRP A 292 -10.62 13.44 10.38
CA TRP A 292 -10.40 12.00 10.42
C TRP A 292 -9.55 11.49 9.25
N LEU A 293 -9.70 12.05 8.05
CA LEU A 293 -8.82 11.73 6.92
C LEU A 293 -7.36 12.07 7.25
N TRP A 294 -7.11 13.22 7.87
CA TRP A 294 -5.78 13.58 8.36
C TRP A 294 -5.24 12.56 9.38
N VAL A 295 -6.08 12.11 10.33
CA VAL A 295 -5.70 11.08 11.33
C VAL A 295 -5.28 9.77 10.65
N GLU A 296 -5.98 9.33 9.59
CA GLU A 296 -5.60 8.11 8.87
C GLU A 296 -4.27 8.27 8.12
N MET A 297 -3.98 9.44 7.57
CA MET A 297 -2.68 9.72 6.98
C MET A 297 -1.55 9.68 8.02
N LEU A 298 -1.84 10.12 9.24
CA LEU A 298 -0.88 10.05 10.35
C LEU A 298 -0.68 8.60 10.85
N TRP A 299 -1.71 7.75 10.80
CA TRP A 299 -1.55 6.31 11.05
C TRP A 299 -0.58 5.66 10.08
N ARG A 300 -0.62 6.02 8.80
CA ARG A 300 0.34 5.54 7.79
C ARG A 300 1.77 5.91 8.19
N ASP A 301 2.02 7.16 8.56
CA ASP A 301 3.35 7.61 9.01
C ASP A 301 3.81 6.87 10.27
N PHE A 302 2.91 6.70 11.24
CA PHE A 302 3.22 5.97 12.47
C PHE A 302 3.68 4.54 12.19
N PHE A 303 3.01 3.80 11.31
CA PHE A 303 3.44 2.45 10.93
C PHE A 303 4.77 2.46 10.19
N ARG A 304 5.03 3.43 9.32
CA ARG A 304 6.30 3.54 8.59
C ARG A 304 7.46 3.82 9.55
N TRP A 305 7.31 4.73 10.49
CA TRP A 305 8.31 4.99 11.52
C TRP A 305 8.47 3.82 12.50
N THR A 306 7.37 3.13 12.83
CA THR A 306 7.42 1.89 13.62
C THR A 306 8.26 0.83 12.92
N LEU A 307 8.05 0.62 11.61
CA LEU A 307 8.83 -0.33 10.82
C LEU A 307 10.29 0.07 10.77
N MET A 308 10.61 1.36 10.57
CA MET A 308 11.99 1.83 10.59
C MET A 308 12.67 1.58 11.93
N ARG A 309 11.96 1.81 13.04
CA ARG A 309 12.45 1.59 14.39
C ARG A 309 12.74 0.13 14.71
N HIS A 310 11.83 -0.76 14.36
CA HIS A 310 11.86 -2.17 14.79
C HIS A 310 12.38 -3.14 13.73
N GLY A 311 12.46 -2.70 12.48
CA GLY A 311 13.01 -3.49 11.38
C GLY A 311 12.33 -4.85 11.23
N SER A 312 13.14 -5.90 11.09
CA SER A 312 12.67 -7.28 10.89
C SER A 312 11.89 -7.88 12.06
N ALA A 313 11.91 -7.27 13.26
CA ALA A 313 11.13 -7.76 14.39
C ALA A 313 9.62 -7.75 14.10
N LEU A 314 9.13 -6.80 13.29
CA LEU A 314 7.72 -6.71 12.93
C LEU A 314 7.21 -7.94 12.15
N PHE A 315 8.09 -8.66 11.45
CA PHE A 315 7.74 -9.83 10.62
C PHE A 315 7.84 -11.18 11.38
N LYS A 316 8.30 -11.16 12.63
CA LYS A 316 8.42 -12.37 13.46
C LYS A 316 7.08 -12.75 14.07
N ALA A 317 6.89 -14.03 14.38
CA ALA A 317 5.64 -14.54 14.97
C ALA A 317 5.22 -13.79 16.23
N GLY A 318 6.17 -13.51 17.14
CA GLY A 318 5.94 -12.74 18.36
C GLY A 318 5.92 -11.22 18.17
N GLY A 319 6.13 -10.73 16.94
CA GLY A 319 6.10 -9.32 16.59
C GLY A 319 6.97 -8.43 17.46
N LEU A 320 6.48 -7.24 17.78
CA LEU A 320 7.16 -6.25 18.61
C LEU A 320 7.18 -6.61 20.10
N LYS A 321 6.32 -7.53 20.55
CA LYS A 321 6.24 -7.97 21.95
C LYS A 321 7.13 -9.18 22.25
N ALA A 322 7.72 -9.77 21.21
CA ALA A 322 8.57 -10.97 21.30
C ALA A 322 7.89 -12.14 22.07
N THR A 323 6.56 -12.28 21.94
CA THR A 323 5.82 -13.33 22.64
C THR A 323 6.17 -14.71 22.10
N GLU A 324 6.51 -15.64 23.00
CA GLU A 324 6.91 -17.00 22.64
C GLU A 324 5.72 -17.87 22.17
N ASN A 325 4.50 -17.53 22.55
CA ASN A 325 3.28 -18.32 22.30
C ASN A 325 2.49 -17.88 21.07
N ALA A 326 3.11 -17.24 20.08
CA ALA A 326 2.44 -16.93 18.82
C ALA A 326 2.09 -18.23 18.08
N SER A 327 0.87 -18.34 17.58
CA SER A 327 0.45 -19.50 16.81
C SER A 327 1.28 -19.66 15.55
N ASN A 328 1.87 -20.84 15.34
CA ASN A 328 2.51 -21.24 14.09
C ASN A 328 1.61 -22.22 13.30
N ARG A 329 0.33 -22.30 13.65
CA ARG A 329 -0.59 -23.24 13.03
C ARG A 329 -0.93 -22.83 11.60
N LEU A 330 -0.84 -23.79 10.69
CA LEU A 330 -1.31 -23.68 9.32
C LEU A 330 -1.99 -25.01 8.94
N ASP A 331 -3.28 -24.96 8.63
CA ASP A 331 -4.04 -26.15 8.20
C ASP A 331 -5.01 -25.81 7.05
N ARG A 332 -5.90 -26.79 6.71
CA ARG A 332 -6.87 -26.63 5.62
C ARG A 332 -7.72 -25.37 5.74
N ARG A 333 -8.05 -24.92 6.95
CA ARG A 333 -8.89 -23.74 7.19
C ARG A 333 -8.28 -22.47 6.61
N PHE A 334 -6.95 -22.37 6.55
CA PHE A 334 -6.29 -21.28 5.85
C PHE A 334 -6.62 -21.30 4.35
N LYS A 335 -6.61 -22.47 3.70
CA LYS A 335 -6.96 -22.59 2.27
C LYS A 335 -8.44 -22.24 2.04
N ASP A 336 -9.33 -22.65 2.94
CA ASP A 336 -10.75 -22.32 2.86
C ASP A 336 -10.95 -20.80 3.02
N TRP A 337 -10.20 -20.16 3.93
CA TRP A 337 -10.19 -18.70 4.10
C TRP A 337 -9.69 -17.97 2.85
N THR A 338 -8.57 -18.36 2.26
CA THR A 338 -8.03 -17.74 1.05
C THR A 338 -8.97 -17.82 -0.15
N ARG A 339 -9.83 -18.86 -0.19
CA ARG A 339 -10.80 -19.10 -1.27
C ARG A 339 -12.16 -18.46 -1.02
N GLY A 340 -12.38 -17.84 0.13
CA GLY A 340 -13.70 -17.36 0.53
C GLY A 340 -14.72 -18.50 0.62
N GLN A 341 -14.33 -19.57 1.35
CA GLN A 341 -15.09 -20.81 1.53
C GLN A 341 -15.13 -21.26 3.00
N THR A 342 -15.16 -20.31 3.92
CA THR A 342 -15.18 -20.59 5.36
C THR A 342 -16.56 -20.96 5.89
N GLY A 343 -17.61 -20.62 5.17
CA GLY A 343 -19.00 -20.71 5.63
C GLY A 343 -19.47 -19.50 6.44
N MET A 344 -18.60 -18.46 6.58
CA MET A 344 -18.98 -17.17 7.17
C MET A 344 -19.14 -16.12 6.06
N PRO A 345 -20.37 -15.73 5.67
CA PRO A 345 -20.61 -14.96 4.46
C PRO A 345 -19.84 -13.65 4.35
N LEU A 346 -19.77 -12.83 5.42
CA LEU A 346 -19.02 -11.57 5.35
C LEU A 346 -17.53 -11.80 5.13
N VAL A 347 -16.94 -12.84 5.72
CA VAL A 347 -15.52 -13.18 5.51
C VAL A 347 -15.30 -13.64 4.07
N ASP A 348 -16.15 -14.55 3.61
CA ASP A 348 -16.03 -15.16 2.28
C ASP A 348 -16.22 -14.11 1.16
N ALA A 349 -17.18 -13.20 1.31
CA ALA A 349 -17.40 -12.08 0.39
C ALA A 349 -16.16 -11.18 0.27
N ASN A 350 -15.56 -10.79 1.39
CA ASN A 350 -14.35 -9.97 1.41
C ASN A 350 -13.15 -10.68 0.77
N MET A 351 -12.97 -11.97 1.03
CA MET A 351 -11.88 -12.74 0.43
C MET A 351 -12.06 -12.92 -1.07
N ARG A 352 -13.30 -13.10 -1.55
CA ARG A 352 -13.59 -13.15 -3.00
C ARG A 352 -13.40 -11.80 -3.68
N GLU A 353 -13.81 -10.69 -3.04
CA GLU A 353 -13.50 -9.34 -3.53
C GLU A 353 -11.99 -9.14 -3.70
N LEU A 354 -11.20 -9.48 -2.66
CA LEU A 354 -9.74 -9.38 -2.71
C LEU A 354 -9.15 -10.18 -3.87
N ALA A 355 -9.54 -11.44 -4.00
CA ALA A 355 -9.05 -12.31 -5.06
C ALA A 355 -9.40 -11.81 -6.47
N ALA A 356 -10.59 -11.23 -6.64
CA ALA A 356 -11.10 -10.76 -7.92
C ALA A 356 -10.58 -9.39 -8.33
N THR A 357 -10.26 -8.51 -7.37
CA THR A 357 -10.01 -7.08 -7.63
C THR A 357 -8.65 -6.57 -7.14
N GLY A 358 -8.01 -7.28 -6.22
CA GLY A 358 -6.83 -6.81 -5.51
C GLY A 358 -7.12 -5.71 -4.48
N PHE A 359 -8.40 -5.43 -4.20
CA PHE A 359 -8.82 -4.42 -3.22
C PHE A 359 -9.76 -5.01 -2.17
N MET A 360 -9.76 -4.44 -0.99
CA MET A 360 -10.68 -4.75 0.10
C MET A 360 -10.85 -3.52 0.98
N SER A 361 -12.08 -3.28 1.46
CA SER A 361 -12.35 -2.16 2.38
C SER A 361 -11.54 -2.30 3.67
N ASN A 362 -11.22 -1.17 4.33
CA ASN A 362 -10.54 -1.21 5.64
C ASN A 362 -11.30 -2.06 6.66
N ARG A 363 -12.65 -1.98 6.67
CA ARG A 363 -13.48 -2.79 7.57
C ARG A 363 -13.37 -4.28 7.23
N GLY A 364 -13.41 -4.63 5.95
CA GLY A 364 -13.23 -6.01 5.49
C GLY A 364 -11.91 -6.59 5.99
N ARG A 365 -10.79 -5.88 5.80
CA ARG A 365 -9.45 -6.30 6.26
C ARG A 365 -9.42 -6.63 7.75
N GLN A 366 -10.03 -5.79 8.59
CA GLN A 366 -10.10 -6.03 10.04
C GLN A 366 -10.91 -7.28 10.38
N VAL A 367 -12.02 -7.49 9.70
CA VAL A 367 -12.91 -8.64 9.93
C VAL A 367 -12.23 -9.95 9.52
N VAL A 368 -11.71 -10.02 8.29
CA VAL A 368 -11.10 -11.27 7.80
C VAL A 368 -9.82 -11.63 8.53
N ALA A 369 -9.01 -10.63 8.94
CA ALA A 369 -7.81 -10.87 9.72
C ALA A 369 -8.15 -11.33 11.14
N SER A 370 -9.10 -10.67 11.81
CA SER A 370 -9.57 -11.10 13.12
C SER A 370 -10.15 -12.52 13.09
N TYR A 371 -10.90 -12.86 12.05
CA TYR A 371 -11.45 -14.20 11.87
C TYR A 371 -10.36 -15.25 11.69
N LEU A 372 -9.35 -14.98 10.84
CA LEU A 372 -8.20 -15.86 10.67
C LEU A 372 -7.48 -16.14 11.98
N ILE A 373 -7.21 -15.09 12.75
CA ILE A 373 -6.43 -15.15 13.98
C ILE A 373 -7.23 -15.81 15.12
N ASN A 374 -8.45 -15.31 15.38
CA ASN A 374 -9.20 -15.65 16.59
C ASN A 374 -10.15 -16.83 16.40
N ASP A 375 -10.87 -16.92 15.28
CA ASP A 375 -11.85 -18.01 15.05
C ASP A 375 -11.18 -19.23 14.42
N LEU A 376 -10.30 -19.04 13.42
CA LEU A 376 -9.57 -20.12 12.77
C LEU A 376 -8.25 -20.48 13.46
N GLN A 377 -7.73 -19.60 14.32
CA GLN A 377 -6.48 -19.79 15.08
C GLN A 377 -5.28 -20.16 14.18
N GLN A 378 -5.16 -19.47 13.04
CA GLN A 378 -4.04 -19.64 12.12
C GLN A 378 -2.93 -18.61 12.40
N ASP A 379 -1.73 -18.92 11.93
CA ASP A 379 -0.60 -17.97 11.98
C ASP A 379 -0.92 -16.71 11.16
N TRP A 380 -0.94 -15.58 11.81
CA TRP A 380 -1.26 -14.28 11.23
C TRP A 380 -0.32 -13.88 10.07
N ARG A 381 0.93 -14.38 10.08
CA ARG A 381 1.93 -14.04 9.07
C ARG A 381 1.54 -14.59 7.69
N HIS A 382 0.89 -15.74 7.62
CA HIS A 382 0.37 -16.27 6.35
C HIS A 382 -0.74 -15.38 5.79
N GLY A 383 -1.59 -14.81 6.66
CA GLY A 383 -2.58 -13.81 6.26
C GLY A 383 -1.93 -12.52 5.75
N ALA A 384 -0.89 -12.04 6.44
CA ALA A 384 -0.12 -10.88 6.01
C ALA A 384 0.57 -11.11 4.65
N ALA A 385 1.15 -12.29 4.42
CA ALA A 385 1.77 -12.66 3.16
C ALA A 385 0.73 -12.83 2.03
N TRP A 386 -0.46 -13.36 2.32
CA TRP A 386 -1.57 -13.40 1.37
C TRP A 386 -2.00 -12.01 0.93
N PHE A 387 -2.07 -11.06 1.86
CA PHE A 387 -2.38 -9.67 1.56
C PHE A 387 -1.25 -9.00 0.76
N GLU A 388 0.00 -9.31 1.05
CA GLU A 388 1.16 -8.84 0.29
C GLU A 388 1.06 -9.23 -1.18
N GLU A 389 0.67 -10.47 -1.48
CA GLU A 389 0.50 -10.93 -2.86
C GLU A 389 -0.66 -10.22 -3.57
N HIS A 390 -1.81 -10.08 -2.91
CA HIS A 390 -3.06 -9.72 -3.57
C HIS A 390 -3.37 -8.23 -3.58
N LEU A 391 -3.01 -7.48 -2.52
CA LEU A 391 -3.40 -6.07 -2.39
C LEU A 391 -2.66 -5.16 -3.37
N ILE A 392 -3.41 -4.36 -4.12
CA ILE A 392 -2.86 -3.30 -4.99
C ILE A 392 -2.22 -2.17 -4.19
N ASP A 393 -2.66 -1.97 -2.95
CA ASP A 393 -2.16 -0.94 -2.04
C ASP A 393 -1.21 -1.50 -0.97
N TYR A 394 -0.54 -2.62 -1.25
CA TYR A 394 0.43 -3.16 -0.32
C TYR A 394 1.54 -2.17 -0.02
N ASP A 395 1.70 -1.87 1.25
CA ASP A 395 2.82 -1.16 1.86
C ASP A 395 3.31 -2.01 3.04
N PRO A 396 4.59 -2.37 3.12
CA PRO A 396 5.07 -3.30 4.15
C PRO A 396 4.79 -2.81 5.57
N ALA A 397 4.91 -1.50 5.82
CA ALA A 397 4.66 -0.94 7.14
C ALA A 397 3.18 -1.03 7.53
N SER A 398 2.29 -0.62 6.62
CA SER A 398 0.85 -0.62 6.86
C SER A 398 0.30 -2.04 6.94
N ASN A 399 0.72 -2.94 6.05
CA ASN A 399 0.23 -4.32 6.03
C ASN A 399 0.67 -5.08 7.28
N TRP A 400 1.98 -5.26 7.47
CA TRP A 400 2.52 -6.04 8.58
C TRP A 400 2.24 -5.39 9.94
N GLY A 401 2.24 -4.04 10.01
CA GLY A 401 1.86 -3.30 11.21
C GLY A 401 0.42 -3.56 11.64
N ASN A 402 -0.55 -3.52 10.71
CA ASN A 402 -1.95 -3.83 11.02
C ASN A 402 -2.18 -5.30 11.38
N TRP A 403 -1.53 -6.24 10.70
CA TRP A 403 -1.61 -7.66 11.04
C TRP A 403 -1.05 -7.95 12.43
N ALA A 404 0.13 -7.43 12.76
CA ALA A 404 0.72 -7.56 14.10
C ALA A 404 -0.16 -6.88 15.18
N TYR A 405 -0.78 -5.73 14.83
CA TYR A 405 -1.72 -5.02 15.70
C TYR A 405 -2.93 -5.89 16.05
N LEU A 406 -3.55 -6.55 15.05
CA LEU A 406 -4.70 -7.42 15.24
C LEU A 406 -4.34 -8.75 15.92
N ALA A 407 -3.13 -9.26 15.68
CA ALA A 407 -2.59 -10.45 16.34
C ALA A 407 -2.21 -10.20 17.82
N GLY A 408 -2.30 -8.94 18.30
CA GLY A 408 -1.95 -8.59 19.68
C GLY A 408 -0.44 -8.52 19.93
N VAL A 409 0.41 -8.68 18.91
CA VAL A 409 1.88 -8.65 18.99
C VAL A 409 2.51 -7.33 18.48
N GLY A 410 1.68 -6.39 18.02
CA GLY A 410 2.08 -5.06 17.55
C GLY A 410 1.86 -3.94 18.57
N ASN A 411 1.53 -2.75 18.04
CA ASN A 411 1.42 -1.49 18.80
C ASN A 411 0.07 -1.30 19.54
N ASP A 412 -0.88 -2.27 19.50
CA ASP A 412 -2.15 -2.12 20.23
C ASP A 412 -1.90 -2.20 21.75
N PRO A 413 -2.30 -1.18 22.52
CA PRO A 413 -2.25 -1.22 23.98
C PRO A 413 -3.29 -2.17 24.58
N ARG A 414 -4.35 -2.50 23.81
CA ARG A 414 -5.42 -3.40 24.26
C ARG A 414 -5.04 -4.85 24.01
N GLN A 415 -5.40 -5.71 24.96
CA GLN A 415 -5.31 -7.16 24.76
C GLN A 415 -6.58 -7.69 24.11
N ASN A 416 -6.46 -8.72 23.28
CA ASN A 416 -7.58 -9.50 22.71
C ASN A 416 -8.60 -8.66 21.92
N ARG A 417 -8.14 -7.90 20.94
CA ARG A 417 -9.03 -7.18 20.03
C ARG A 417 -9.68 -8.16 19.03
N VAL A 418 -10.94 -8.51 19.27
CA VAL A 418 -11.72 -9.39 18.41
C VAL A 418 -12.79 -8.61 17.65
N PHE A 419 -12.84 -8.78 16.35
CA PHE A 419 -13.94 -8.30 15.50
C PHE A 419 -14.88 -9.48 15.22
N ASN A 420 -15.95 -9.60 16.00
CA ASN A 420 -16.95 -10.62 15.80
C ASN A 420 -17.59 -10.49 14.41
N ALA A 421 -17.35 -11.46 13.51
CA ALA A 421 -17.73 -11.40 12.12
C ALA A 421 -19.23 -11.23 11.91
N LEU A 422 -20.07 -11.91 12.71
CA LEU A 422 -21.53 -11.80 12.61
C LEU A 422 -22.04 -10.41 13.06
N ARG A 423 -21.50 -9.88 14.17
CA ARG A 423 -21.81 -8.52 14.59
C ARG A 423 -21.41 -7.48 13.54
N GLN A 424 -20.24 -7.65 12.93
CA GLN A 424 -19.76 -6.74 11.87
C GLN A 424 -20.66 -6.83 10.62
N ALA A 425 -21.10 -8.03 10.24
CA ALA A 425 -22.04 -8.23 9.13
C ALA A 425 -23.33 -7.44 9.34
N ARG A 426 -23.96 -7.59 10.50
CA ARG A 426 -25.20 -6.86 10.84
C ARG A 426 -25.03 -5.34 10.93
N THR A 427 -23.83 -4.88 11.32
CA THR A 427 -23.56 -3.45 11.46
C THR A 427 -23.29 -2.77 10.13
N TYR A 428 -22.54 -3.42 9.22
CA TYR A 428 -21.99 -2.77 8.02
C TYR A 428 -22.60 -3.26 6.71
N ASP A 429 -23.36 -4.36 6.75
CA ASP A 429 -24.10 -4.92 5.61
C ASP A 429 -25.47 -5.46 6.07
N PRO A 430 -26.31 -4.65 6.77
CA PRO A 430 -27.54 -5.13 7.42
C PRO A 430 -28.49 -5.85 6.44
N ASP A 431 -28.55 -5.39 5.20
CA ASP A 431 -29.39 -5.94 4.14
C ASP A 431 -28.74 -7.07 3.33
N ALA A 432 -27.52 -7.48 3.70
CA ALA A 432 -26.72 -8.47 3.00
C ALA A 432 -26.47 -8.16 1.51
N GLN A 433 -26.41 -6.86 1.15
CA GLN A 433 -26.16 -6.42 -0.22
C GLN A 433 -24.73 -6.73 -0.67
N TYR A 434 -23.75 -6.45 0.20
CA TYR A 434 -22.35 -6.77 -0.06
C TYR A 434 -22.12 -8.28 -0.16
N VAL A 435 -22.71 -9.04 0.77
CA VAL A 435 -22.64 -10.50 0.77
C VAL A 435 -23.22 -11.07 -0.53
N THR A 436 -24.41 -10.67 -0.95
CA THR A 436 -25.04 -11.19 -2.19
C THR A 436 -24.38 -10.66 -3.48
N LEU A 437 -23.62 -9.56 -3.40
CA LEU A 437 -22.81 -9.09 -4.51
C LEU A 437 -21.67 -10.06 -4.83
N TRP A 438 -20.97 -10.54 -3.79
CA TRP A 438 -19.78 -11.39 -3.91
C TRP A 438 -20.05 -12.89 -3.73
N LEU A 439 -21.22 -13.25 -3.19
CA LEU A 439 -21.72 -14.61 -3.01
C LEU A 439 -23.08 -14.75 -3.70
N PRO A 440 -23.12 -14.78 -5.03
CA PRO A 440 -24.37 -14.81 -5.78
C PRO A 440 -25.22 -16.04 -5.44
N GLU A 441 -24.61 -17.15 -5.00
CA GLU A 441 -25.28 -18.36 -4.54
C GLU A 441 -26.16 -18.14 -3.29
N LEU A 442 -25.98 -17.05 -2.56
CA LEU A 442 -26.82 -16.71 -1.39
C LEU A 442 -28.00 -15.78 -1.71
N ARG A 443 -28.20 -15.39 -2.98
CA ARG A 443 -29.30 -14.47 -3.37
C ARG A 443 -30.68 -15.06 -3.10
N ASP A 444 -30.84 -16.36 -3.28
CA ASP A 444 -32.10 -17.07 -3.08
C ASP A 444 -32.37 -17.43 -1.62
N VAL A 445 -31.41 -17.19 -0.73
CA VAL A 445 -31.59 -17.33 0.72
C VAL A 445 -32.43 -16.17 1.24
N PRO A 446 -33.43 -16.41 2.11
CA PRO A 446 -34.17 -15.31 2.76
C PRO A 446 -33.23 -14.28 3.38
N GLN A 447 -33.51 -12.99 3.17
CA GLN A 447 -32.61 -11.89 3.58
C GLN A 447 -32.17 -11.99 5.04
N ALA A 448 -33.08 -12.33 5.94
CA ALA A 448 -32.79 -12.51 7.37
C ALA A 448 -31.74 -13.59 7.67
N LEU A 449 -31.56 -14.56 6.77
CA LEU A 449 -30.61 -15.68 6.93
C LEU A 449 -29.34 -15.54 6.08
N ARG A 450 -29.22 -14.54 5.23
CA ARG A 450 -28.04 -14.38 4.34
C ARG A 450 -26.72 -14.24 5.09
N HIS A 451 -26.73 -13.69 6.30
CA HIS A 451 -25.55 -13.65 7.15
C HIS A 451 -25.36 -14.90 8.01
N THR A 452 -26.38 -15.74 8.10
CA THR A 452 -26.39 -16.95 8.92
C THR A 452 -26.94 -18.16 8.15
N PRO A 453 -26.50 -18.42 6.89
CA PRO A 453 -27.06 -19.49 6.07
C PRO A 453 -26.79 -20.88 6.66
N PHE A 454 -25.82 -21.01 7.55
CA PHE A 454 -25.52 -22.21 8.31
C PHE A 454 -26.63 -22.62 9.29
N LEU A 455 -27.64 -21.77 9.51
CA LEU A 455 -28.87 -22.10 10.25
C LEU A 455 -29.96 -22.76 9.38
N LEU A 456 -29.79 -22.76 8.06
CA LEU A 456 -30.71 -23.50 7.16
C LEU A 456 -30.65 -24.98 7.44
N ALA A 457 -31.79 -25.65 7.26
CA ALA A 457 -31.89 -27.11 7.44
C ALA A 457 -30.86 -27.88 6.63
N GLY A 458 -30.35 -28.97 7.18
CA GLY A 458 -29.25 -29.78 6.61
C GLY A 458 -29.47 -30.15 5.15
N GLY A 459 -28.48 -29.93 4.33
CA GLY A 459 -28.52 -30.22 2.89
C GLY A 459 -28.78 -28.99 2.00
N HIS A 460 -29.47 -27.96 2.47
CA HIS A 460 -29.83 -26.78 1.68
C HIS A 460 -28.58 -26.02 1.20
N LEU A 461 -27.58 -25.86 2.06
CA LEU A 461 -26.32 -25.20 1.68
C LEU A 461 -25.56 -25.96 0.59
N ARG A 462 -25.61 -27.27 0.58
CA ARG A 462 -25.00 -28.10 -0.49
C ARG A 462 -25.68 -27.86 -1.83
N THR A 463 -27.00 -27.73 -1.85
CA THR A 463 -27.76 -27.40 -3.08
C THR A 463 -27.40 -26.03 -3.61
N LEU A 464 -27.13 -25.07 -2.72
CA LEU A 464 -26.69 -23.71 -3.09
C LEU A 464 -25.20 -23.66 -3.50
N GLY A 465 -24.43 -24.71 -3.29
CA GLY A 465 -22.99 -24.72 -3.55
C GLY A 465 -22.18 -23.88 -2.54
N TYR A 466 -22.78 -23.54 -1.38
CA TYR A 466 -22.13 -22.77 -0.34
C TYR A 466 -21.63 -23.67 0.81
N PRO A 467 -20.41 -23.45 1.36
CA PRO A 467 -19.82 -24.30 2.38
C PRO A 467 -20.56 -24.20 3.72
N GLN A 468 -20.60 -25.32 4.44
CA GLN A 468 -21.12 -25.38 5.80
C GLN A 468 -20.09 -24.83 6.77
N LEU A 469 -20.52 -23.97 7.70
CA LEU A 469 -19.67 -23.52 8.81
C LEU A 469 -19.33 -24.72 9.71
N THR A 470 -18.04 -24.94 9.95
CA THR A 470 -17.57 -26.13 10.70
C THR A 470 -17.97 -26.07 12.19
N ARG A 471 -17.99 -24.88 12.76
CA ARG A 471 -18.36 -24.65 14.16
C ARG A 471 -18.85 -23.22 14.35
N ILE A 472 -19.95 -23.05 15.09
CA ILE A 472 -20.43 -21.73 15.53
C ILE A 472 -19.66 -21.35 16.81
N PRO A 473 -18.86 -20.26 16.79
CA PRO A 473 -18.18 -19.80 18.00
C PRO A 473 -19.18 -19.39 19.09
N GLU A 474 -18.87 -19.68 20.37
CA GLU A 474 -19.70 -19.28 21.51
C GLU A 474 -19.95 -17.77 21.56
N SER A 475 -18.96 -16.97 21.17
CA SER A 475 -19.04 -15.51 21.09
C SER A 475 -20.08 -14.98 20.10
N TRP A 476 -20.62 -15.84 19.20
CA TRP A 476 -21.63 -15.46 18.21
C TRP A 476 -23.06 -15.69 18.72
N LYS A 477 -23.27 -16.55 19.72
CA LYS A 477 -24.60 -16.91 20.23
C LYS A 477 -25.51 -15.71 20.54
N PRO A 478 -25.04 -14.61 21.19
CA PRO A 478 -25.88 -13.43 21.44
C PRO A 478 -26.40 -12.75 20.15
N TYR A 479 -25.74 -13.00 19.03
CA TYR A 479 -26.11 -12.41 17.74
C TYR A 479 -26.96 -13.35 16.87
N LEU A 480 -27.13 -14.61 17.25
CA LEU A 480 -27.96 -15.58 16.53
C LEU A 480 -29.46 -15.37 16.82
N HIS A 481 -29.82 -15.03 18.04
CA HIS A 481 -31.20 -14.92 18.52
C HIS A 481 -31.97 -13.66 18.03
N GLN A 482 -31.33 -12.78 17.24
CA GLN A 482 -31.98 -11.60 16.65
C GLN A 482 -32.61 -11.90 15.28
N VAL A 483 -32.79 -13.18 14.92
CA VAL A 483 -33.39 -13.66 13.65
C VAL A 483 -34.83 -14.14 13.82
N ALA A 484 -35.44 -13.92 15.00
CA ALA A 484 -36.86 -14.24 15.26
C ALA A 484 -37.74 -13.04 14.92
#